data_c9a08f840888b410bafe665b4f4ea6b5
#
_entry.id   c9a08f840888b410bafe665b4f4ea6b5
#
_cell.length_a   1.000
_cell.length_b   1.000
_cell.length_c   1.000
_cell.angle_alpha   90.00
_cell.angle_beta   90.00
_cell.angle_gamma   90.00
#
_symmetry.space_group_name_H-M   'P 1'
#
loop_
_entity.id
_entity.type
_entity.pdbx_description
1 polymer ?
#
loop_
_entity_poly.entity_id
_entity_poly.type
_entity_poly.pdbx_seq_one_letter_code
_entity_poly.pdbx_strand_id
1 'polypeptide(L)'
;MSSHENSKNNMSKIILRDYQLSVVNETRKRLKDGFNHLMVQLPTGGGKTIIFSYIAQNAIPKGKKVLILTDRDELLKQAGGTLSDFNINPYFIKAGAKIIDHRKSCFIAMSQTLRKRIDKPDWQKWILDEIDIVIIDEAHIQEFNYIFESGLLDNKMVLGFTATPSRSGKMRQLGLDYERMVRGPQVKELVSKGFLVNCDTYDCGSPSLDNVSVNSQTNDYNYSSMAKQFDKPNLYAGLVKNYEKYTPGQKMLVFCCNVDHAIKTAIELAKKGYPVKFVSSRRAKPKEPEIGCTEGKIQKYKESVKAYEFYKESYDQLSGGRKSVLKWFKETKGAILINVDMLTKGFDEPSIEVIALNRATKSMTLYLQMIGRGSRVFKDKLNFTLFDFGGNAQRLGTYESNKEWGLWHEEKKGGSGVPPLKECGITSKSKPITGSGEVKKGCKRLIMASVSLCPFCGFKYPEPDPAKEIDLQLAEIKDANGVSIKVKSFKLMNYYELKTYRQIKEHTSAWLWRQLWIRGGEKELRAFANYDNWSGGTTQRAVGFCRGKF
;
A
#
# COMPACT_ATOMS: atom_id res chain seq x y z
N MET A 1 17.46 -34.05 -51.25
CA MET A 1 18.49 -33.10 -50.83
C MET A 1 17.74 -31.86 -50.38
N SER A 2 17.40 -31.84 -49.15
CA SER A 2 17.89 -31.06 -48.02
C SER A 2 17.71 -29.55 -48.20
N SER A 3 16.66 -29.04 -47.58
CA SER A 3 16.57 -27.67 -47.07
C SER A 3 15.79 -27.65 -45.74
N HIS A 4 16.29 -28.43 -44.81
CA HIS A 4 16.06 -28.21 -43.36
C HIS A 4 17.29 -27.50 -42.87
N GLU A 5 17.21 -26.16 -42.71
CA GLU A 5 18.07 -25.46 -41.75
C GLU A 5 17.61 -24.01 -41.60
N ASN A 6 17.58 -23.63 -40.32
CA ASN A 6 17.55 -22.25 -39.80
C ASN A 6 16.22 -21.58 -39.54
N SER A 7 15.40 -22.18 -38.66
CA SER A 7 14.69 -21.39 -37.67
C SER A 7 15.60 -21.14 -36.46
N LYS A 8 16.64 -20.33 -36.62
CA LYS A 8 17.40 -19.80 -35.47
C LYS A 8 16.51 -18.85 -34.70
N ASN A 9 16.11 -19.32 -33.54
CA ASN A 9 15.50 -18.55 -32.42
C ASN A 9 16.18 -17.18 -32.27
N ASN A 10 15.59 -16.14 -32.83
CA ASN A 10 15.81 -14.76 -32.39
C ASN A 10 15.03 -14.55 -31.05
N MET A 11 15.47 -15.24 -29.99
CA MET A 11 15.06 -14.89 -28.65
C MET A 11 15.69 -13.54 -28.31
N SER A 12 14.86 -12.50 -28.25
CA SER A 12 15.25 -11.18 -27.79
C SER A 12 15.83 -11.31 -26.37
N LYS A 13 17.13 -11.07 -26.23
CA LYS A 13 17.82 -11.06 -24.93
C LYS A 13 17.14 -10.00 -24.06
N ILE A 14 16.52 -10.39 -22.95
CA ILE A 14 15.90 -9.43 -22.02
C ILE A 14 16.98 -8.52 -21.48
N ILE A 15 16.87 -7.22 -21.77
CA ILE A 15 17.77 -6.18 -21.30
C ILE A 15 17.14 -5.52 -20.09
N LEU A 16 17.86 -5.49 -18.97
CA LEU A 16 17.42 -4.76 -17.79
C LEU A 16 17.39 -3.25 -18.07
N ARG A 17 16.40 -2.58 -17.54
CA ARG A 17 16.35 -1.10 -17.49
C ARG A 17 17.46 -0.59 -16.55
N ASP A 18 17.94 0.63 -16.75
CA ASP A 18 19.03 1.21 -15.97
C ASP A 18 18.82 1.12 -14.45
N TYR A 19 17.62 1.45 -13.98
CA TYR A 19 17.32 1.35 -12.56
C TYR A 19 17.28 -0.10 -12.03
N GLN A 20 16.87 -1.07 -12.87
CA GLN A 20 16.89 -2.49 -12.50
C GLN A 20 18.34 -2.98 -12.36
N LEU A 21 19.20 -2.59 -13.29
CA LEU A 21 20.63 -2.88 -13.22
C LEU A 21 21.27 -2.23 -11.98
N SER A 22 20.91 -0.99 -11.67
CA SER A 22 21.37 -0.30 -10.45
C SER A 22 20.99 -1.06 -9.19
N VAL A 23 19.74 -1.55 -9.09
CA VAL A 23 19.27 -2.37 -7.96
C VAL A 23 20.05 -3.68 -7.87
N VAL A 24 20.30 -4.35 -8.99
CA VAL A 24 21.12 -5.59 -9.03
C VAL A 24 22.53 -5.30 -8.54
N ASN A 25 23.15 -4.22 -8.99
CA ASN A 25 24.50 -3.85 -8.60
C ASN A 25 24.62 -3.48 -7.12
N GLU A 26 23.64 -2.74 -6.59
CA GLU A 26 23.60 -2.43 -5.15
C GLU A 26 23.37 -3.71 -4.32
N THR A 27 22.49 -4.62 -4.77
CA THR A 27 22.33 -5.94 -4.14
C THR A 27 23.64 -6.71 -4.09
N ARG A 28 24.37 -6.78 -5.22
CA ARG A 28 25.70 -7.44 -5.29
C ARG A 28 26.72 -6.79 -4.38
N LYS A 29 26.70 -5.46 -4.28
CA LYS A 29 27.58 -4.71 -3.37
C LYS A 29 27.32 -5.10 -1.93
N ARG A 30 26.05 -5.09 -1.47
CA ARG A 30 25.69 -5.47 -0.09
C ARG A 30 26.09 -6.92 0.23
N LEU A 31 25.92 -7.84 -0.73
CA LEU A 31 26.39 -9.22 -0.56
C LEU A 31 27.91 -9.30 -0.40
N LYS A 32 28.67 -8.49 -1.16
CA LYS A 32 30.14 -8.40 -1.00
C LYS A 32 30.56 -7.75 0.32
N ASP A 33 29.73 -6.83 0.86
CA ASP A 33 29.93 -6.22 2.16
C ASP A 33 29.67 -7.21 3.32
N GLY A 34 29.30 -8.47 3.02
CA GLY A 34 29.11 -9.54 3.98
C GLY A 34 27.69 -9.75 4.48
N PHE A 35 26.70 -9.00 3.96
CA PHE A 35 25.29 -9.19 4.32
C PHE A 35 24.66 -10.30 3.48
N ASN A 36 24.05 -11.29 4.13
CA ASN A 36 23.47 -12.45 3.44
C ASN A 36 21.94 -12.35 3.28
N HIS A 37 21.24 -11.66 4.18
CA HIS A 37 19.79 -11.50 4.16
C HIS A 37 19.41 -10.08 3.76
N LEU A 38 19.02 -9.89 2.51
CA LEU A 38 18.70 -8.57 1.96
C LEU A 38 17.24 -8.43 1.60
N MET A 39 16.63 -7.32 1.99
CA MET A 39 15.31 -6.89 1.51
C MET A 39 15.49 -5.97 0.29
N VAL A 40 14.91 -6.33 -0.85
CA VAL A 40 14.94 -5.53 -2.09
C VAL A 40 13.56 -4.90 -2.30
N GLN A 41 13.48 -3.58 -2.14
CA GLN A 41 12.25 -2.84 -2.29
C GLN A 41 12.13 -2.25 -3.70
N LEU A 42 11.03 -2.55 -4.40
CA LEU A 42 10.62 -1.88 -5.63
C LEU A 42 9.10 -1.71 -5.67
N PRO A 43 8.61 -0.57 -6.17
CA PRO A 43 7.17 -0.35 -6.33
C PRO A 43 6.48 -1.45 -7.14
N THR A 44 5.17 -1.57 -6.97
CA THR A 44 4.34 -2.42 -7.84
C THR A 44 4.50 -1.96 -9.29
N GLY A 45 4.75 -2.90 -10.21
CA GLY A 45 5.08 -2.58 -11.60
C GLY A 45 6.56 -2.26 -11.86
N GLY A 46 7.41 -2.16 -10.83
CA GLY A 46 8.85 -1.89 -10.95
C GLY A 46 9.69 -3.08 -11.45
N GLY A 47 9.09 -4.23 -11.77
CA GLY A 47 9.78 -5.36 -12.38
C GLY A 47 10.56 -6.24 -11.41
N LYS A 48 10.08 -6.43 -10.17
CA LYS A 48 10.68 -7.35 -9.17
C LYS A 48 11.01 -8.72 -9.76
N THR A 49 10.03 -9.32 -10.47
CA THR A 49 10.18 -10.65 -11.08
C THR A 49 11.30 -10.68 -12.12
N ILE A 50 11.44 -9.63 -12.93
CA ILE A 50 12.53 -9.49 -13.90
C ILE A 50 13.89 -9.47 -13.21
N ILE A 51 14.02 -8.68 -12.13
CA ILE A 51 15.27 -8.57 -11.38
C ILE A 51 15.69 -9.89 -10.77
N PHE A 52 14.78 -10.58 -10.07
CA PHE A 52 15.17 -11.84 -9.44
C PHE A 52 15.39 -12.97 -10.47
N SER A 53 14.68 -12.98 -11.61
CA SER A 53 14.96 -13.91 -12.71
C SER A 53 16.34 -13.67 -13.33
N TYR A 54 16.73 -12.40 -13.50
CA TYR A 54 18.08 -12.05 -13.94
C TYR A 54 19.15 -12.47 -12.94
N ILE A 55 18.90 -12.34 -11.64
CA ILE A 55 19.84 -12.81 -10.59
C ILE A 55 19.99 -14.34 -10.68
N ALA A 56 18.88 -15.07 -10.81
CA ALA A 56 18.89 -16.52 -10.97
C ALA A 56 19.64 -16.94 -12.24
N GLN A 57 19.39 -16.27 -13.39
CA GLN A 57 20.09 -16.53 -14.66
C GLN A 57 21.61 -16.40 -14.54
N ASN A 58 22.09 -15.44 -13.74
CA ASN A 58 23.53 -15.21 -13.54
C ASN A 58 24.16 -16.11 -12.47
N ALA A 59 23.35 -16.71 -11.58
CA ALA A 59 23.82 -17.59 -10.50
C ALA A 59 23.93 -19.05 -10.95
N ILE A 60 22.95 -19.55 -11.70
CA ILE A 60 22.87 -20.95 -12.15
C ILE A 60 24.09 -21.42 -12.93
N PRO A 61 24.64 -20.68 -13.92
CA PRO A 61 25.84 -21.09 -14.63
C PRO A 61 27.11 -21.18 -13.75
N LYS A 62 27.07 -20.59 -12.55
CA LYS A 62 28.12 -20.67 -11.53
C LYS A 62 27.92 -21.85 -10.56
N GLY A 63 27.07 -22.81 -10.91
CA GLY A 63 26.76 -23.97 -10.11
C GLY A 63 25.83 -23.71 -8.94
N LYS A 64 25.20 -22.51 -8.85
CA LYS A 64 24.30 -22.16 -7.73
C LYS A 64 22.89 -22.68 -7.94
N LYS A 65 22.30 -23.26 -6.90
CA LYS A 65 20.90 -23.68 -6.87
C LYS A 65 20.02 -22.61 -6.19
N VAL A 66 18.92 -22.24 -6.88
CA VAL A 66 18.02 -21.15 -6.47
C VAL A 66 16.65 -21.70 -6.11
N LEU A 67 16.17 -21.36 -4.92
CA LEU A 67 14.81 -21.62 -4.46
C LEU A 67 14.02 -20.30 -4.42
N ILE A 68 12.92 -20.23 -5.17
CA ILE A 68 12.01 -19.08 -5.18
C ILE A 68 10.74 -19.45 -4.41
N LEU A 69 10.40 -18.65 -3.40
CA LEU A 69 9.20 -18.82 -2.57
C LEU A 69 8.14 -17.80 -2.95
N THR A 70 6.90 -18.26 -3.07
CA THR A 70 5.72 -17.42 -3.34
C THR A 70 4.52 -17.90 -2.53
N ASP A 71 3.55 -17.00 -2.27
CA ASP A 71 2.36 -17.30 -1.46
C ASP A 71 1.13 -17.74 -2.28
N ARG A 72 1.15 -17.57 -3.62
CA ARG A 72 -0.01 -17.84 -4.50
C ARG A 72 0.35 -18.54 -5.81
N ASP A 73 -0.55 -19.41 -6.27
CA ASP A 73 -0.40 -20.16 -7.52
C ASP A 73 -0.28 -19.25 -8.77
N GLU A 74 -0.96 -18.10 -8.77
CA GLU A 74 -0.84 -17.13 -9.86
C GLU A 74 0.56 -16.52 -9.95
N LEU A 75 1.16 -16.19 -8.80
CA LEU A 75 2.54 -15.67 -8.74
C LEU A 75 3.54 -16.76 -9.14
N LEU A 76 3.30 -18.00 -8.72
CA LEU A 76 4.11 -19.15 -9.11
C LEU A 76 4.12 -19.33 -10.65
N LYS A 77 2.97 -19.22 -11.32
CA LYS A 77 2.86 -19.31 -12.78
C LYS A 77 3.50 -18.11 -13.47
N GLN A 78 3.29 -16.91 -12.95
CA GLN A 78 3.89 -15.69 -13.49
C GLN A 78 5.43 -15.71 -13.37
N ALA A 79 5.95 -16.10 -12.20
CA ALA A 79 7.38 -16.23 -12.00
C ALA A 79 7.98 -17.30 -12.93
N GLY A 80 7.31 -18.46 -13.04
CA GLY A 80 7.74 -19.52 -13.95
C GLY A 80 7.77 -19.08 -15.41
N GLY A 81 6.77 -18.34 -15.88
CA GLY A 81 6.74 -17.75 -17.21
C GLY A 81 7.92 -16.78 -17.44
N THR A 82 8.13 -15.85 -16.52
CA THR A 82 9.27 -14.92 -16.61
C THR A 82 10.62 -15.66 -16.58
N LEU A 83 10.80 -16.68 -15.74
CA LEU A 83 12.02 -17.48 -15.72
C LEU A 83 12.24 -18.20 -17.06
N SER A 84 11.19 -18.68 -17.70
CA SER A 84 11.27 -19.28 -19.04
C SER A 84 11.77 -18.27 -20.08
N ASP A 85 11.37 -17.00 -20.00
CA ASP A 85 11.87 -15.92 -20.84
C ASP A 85 13.38 -15.67 -20.64
N PHE A 86 13.93 -16.06 -19.48
CA PHE A 86 15.36 -16.05 -19.15
C PHE A 86 16.05 -17.39 -19.43
N ASN A 87 15.41 -18.32 -20.16
CA ASN A 87 15.89 -19.68 -20.45
C ASN A 87 16.13 -20.54 -19.20
N ILE A 88 15.38 -20.29 -18.13
CA ILE A 88 15.41 -21.09 -16.90
C ILE A 88 14.16 -21.95 -16.87
N ASN A 89 14.33 -23.28 -16.76
CA ASN A 89 13.24 -24.24 -16.61
C ASN A 89 13.13 -24.68 -15.13
N PRO A 90 12.29 -24.02 -14.32
CA PRO A 90 12.21 -24.31 -12.89
C PRO A 90 11.43 -25.59 -12.59
N TYR A 91 11.76 -26.23 -11.46
CA TYR A 91 10.96 -27.28 -10.88
C TYR A 91 9.91 -26.68 -9.94
N PHE A 92 8.62 -27.07 -10.12
CA PHE A 92 7.51 -26.50 -9.36
C PHE A 92 7.17 -27.37 -8.15
N ILE A 93 7.34 -26.83 -6.94
CA ILE A 93 6.97 -27.44 -5.67
C ILE A 93 5.59 -26.93 -5.23
N LYS A 94 4.55 -27.66 -5.61
CA LYS A 94 3.15 -27.36 -5.30
C LYS A 94 2.43 -28.57 -4.71
N ALA A 95 1.14 -28.43 -4.37
CA ALA A 95 0.33 -29.55 -3.88
C ALA A 95 0.48 -30.76 -4.80
N GLY A 96 0.79 -31.95 -4.21
CA GLY A 96 1.06 -33.18 -4.96
C GLY A 96 2.53 -33.47 -5.29
N ALA A 97 3.45 -32.51 -5.25
CA ALA A 97 4.88 -32.77 -5.43
C ALA A 97 5.41 -33.61 -4.24
N LYS A 98 5.80 -34.84 -4.46
CA LYS A 98 6.27 -35.78 -3.42
C LYS A 98 7.79 -35.90 -3.37
N ILE A 99 8.48 -35.63 -4.47
CA ILE A 99 9.91 -35.87 -4.70
C ILE A 99 10.55 -34.57 -5.17
N ILE A 100 11.81 -34.35 -4.83
CA ILE A 100 12.65 -33.24 -5.29
C ILE A 100 13.45 -33.74 -6.49
N ASP A 101 13.44 -33.01 -7.60
CA ASP A 101 14.33 -33.32 -8.73
C ASP A 101 15.69 -32.62 -8.53
N HIS A 102 16.62 -33.32 -7.92
CA HIS A 102 17.96 -32.83 -7.58
C HIS A 102 18.81 -32.37 -8.79
N ARG A 103 18.42 -32.78 -10.02
CA ARG A 103 19.10 -32.35 -11.27
C ARG A 103 18.78 -30.92 -11.64
N LYS A 104 17.73 -30.34 -11.07
CA LYS A 104 17.32 -28.96 -11.34
C LYS A 104 18.15 -27.98 -10.52
N SER A 105 18.41 -26.82 -11.10
CA SER A 105 19.13 -25.71 -10.45
C SER A 105 18.21 -24.56 -10.04
N CYS A 106 16.93 -24.59 -10.43
CA CYS A 106 15.94 -23.60 -10.07
C CYS A 106 14.64 -24.26 -9.61
N PHE A 107 14.14 -23.83 -8.47
CA PHE A 107 12.91 -24.34 -7.86
C PHE A 107 11.98 -23.17 -7.55
N ILE A 108 10.67 -23.34 -7.80
CA ILE A 108 9.64 -22.41 -7.34
C ILE A 108 8.70 -23.17 -6.42
N ALA A 109 8.59 -22.74 -5.17
CA ALA A 109 7.75 -23.39 -4.16
C ALA A 109 6.63 -22.48 -3.69
N MET A 110 5.44 -23.09 -3.55
CA MET A 110 4.36 -22.51 -2.78
C MET A 110 4.73 -22.57 -1.29
N SER A 111 4.71 -21.43 -0.60
CA SER A 111 5.04 -21.34 0.83
C SER A 111 4.27 -22.35 1.67
N GLN A 112 2.94 -22.42 1.51
CA GLN A 112 2.09 -23.39 2.23
C GLN A 112 2.44 -24.84 1.95
N THR A 113 2.96 -25.15 0.76
CA THR A 113 3.38 -26.50 0.40
C THR A 113 4.72 -26.85 1.05
N LEU A 114 5.66 -25.92 1.04
CA LEU A 114 6.97 -26.12 1.68
C LEU A 114 6.83 -26.21 3.20
N ARG A 115 6.02 -25.35 3.83
CA ARG A 115 5.74 -25.36 5.26
C ARG A 115 5.29 -26.73 5.79
N LYS A 116 4.47 -27.46 5.03
CA LYS A 116 4.01 -28.82 5.39
C LYS A 116 5.08 -29.90 5.26
N ARG A 117 6.25 -29.56 4.75
CA ARG A 117 7.32 -30.51 4.43
C ARG A 117 8.64 -30.16 5.08
N ILE A 118 8.78 -28.94 5.56
CA ILE A 118 10.03 -28.42 6.09
C ILE A 118 10.55 -29.22 7.30
N ASP A 119 9.66 -29.90 8.03
CA ASP A 119 10.02 -30.74 9.16
C ASP A 119 10.50 -32.16 8.74
N LYS A 120 10.43 -32.49 7.43
CA LYS A 120 10.89 -33.81 6.94
C LYS A 120 12.40 -33.76 6.69
N PRO A 121 13.16 -34.78 7.18
CA PRO A 121 14.63 -34.81 7.08
C PRO A 121 15.15 -34.59 5.65
N ASP A 122 14.55 -35.24 4.64
CA ASP A 122 15.00 -35.13 3.25
C ASP A 122 14.86 -33.70 2.71
N TRP A 123 13.80 -32.97 3.13
CA TRP A 123 13.56 -31.59 2.71
C TRP A 123 14.48 -30.61 3.42
N GLN A 124 14.76 -30.85 4.70
CA GLN A 124 15.75 -30.07 5.46
C GLN A 124 17.13 -30.25 4.86
N LYS A 125 17.55 -31.51 4.65
CA LYS A 125 18.83 -31.84 4.05
C LYS A 125 18.99 -31.20 2.68
N TRP A 126 17.97 -31.28 1.81
CA TRP A 126 17.99 -30.62 0.52
C TRP A 126 18.20 -29.11 0.62
N ILE A 127 17.50 -28.42 1.52
CA ILE A 127 17.67 -26.98 1.70
C ILE A 127 19.07 -26.67 2.22
N LEU A 128 19.55 -27.43 3.23
CA LEU A 128 20.86 -27.19 3.85
C LEU A 128 22.03 -27.48 2.90
N ASP A 129 21.97 -28.58 2.17
CA ASP A 129 23.12 -29.06 1.40
C ASP A 129 23.15 -28.52 -0.03
N GLU A 130 22.00 -28.28 -0.64
CA GLU A 130 21.93 -28.00 -2.08
C GLU A 130 21.49 -26.58 -2.42
N ILE A 131 20.66 -25.92 -1.64
CA ILE A 131 20.20 -24.58 -1.97
C ILE A 131 21.23 -23.53 -1.54
N ASP A 132 21.64 -22.69 -2.45
CA ASP A 132 22.57 -21.56 -2.20
C ASP A 132 21.84 -20.26 -2.00
N ILE A 133 20.80 -20.00 -2.80
CA ILE A 133 20.08 -18.72 -2.86
C ILE A 133 18.60 -18.96 -2.65
N VAL A 134 18.01 -18.26 -1.71
CA VAL A 134 16.56 -18.23 -1.49
C VAL A 134 16.01 -16.86 -1.86
N ILE A 135 15.08 -16.84 -2.79
CA ILE A 135 14.38 -15.62 -3.23
C ILE A 135 12.95 -15.70 -2.69
N ILE A 136 12.49 -14.66 -2.01
CA ILE A 136 11.14 -14.61 -1.44
C ILE A 136 10.38 -13.47 -2.11
N ASP A 137 9.37 -13.80 -2.91
CA ASP A 137 8.49 -12.80 -3.53
C ASP A 137 7.41 -12.36 -2.54
N GLU A 138 7.07 -11.07 -2.53
CA GLU A 138 6.21 -10.41 -1.55
C GLU A 138 6.66 -10.70 -0.09
N ALA A 139 7.94 -10.56 0.18
CA ALA A 139 8.63 -10.92 1.41
C ALA A 139 8.11 -10.25 2.70
N HIS A 140 7.25 -9.23 2.58
CA HIS A 140 6.57 -8.61 3.72
C HIS A 140 5.51 -9.51 4.38
N ILE A 141 5.09 -10.60 3.70
CA ILE A 141 4.03 -11.49 4.17
C ILE A 141 4.54 -12.36 5.33
N GLN A 142 3.74 -12.48 6.40
CA GLN A 142 4.09 -13.32 7.56
C GLN A 142 4.12 -14.82 7.25
N GLU A 143 3.49 -15.25 6.15
CA GLU A 143 3.48 -16.65 5.74
C GLU A 143 4.89 -17.24 5.58
N PHE A 144 5.91 -16.40 5.41
CA PHE A 144 7.31 -16.84 5.29
C PHE A 144 8.07 -16.89 6.62
N ASN A 145 7.49 -16.49 7.76
CA ASN A 145 8.20 -16.49 9.04
C ASN A 145 8.74 -17.88 9.41
N TYR A 146 7.96 -18.94 9.11
CA TYR A 146 8.31 -20.33 9.46
C TYR A 146 9.68 -20.77 8.95
N ILE A 147 10.09 -20.28 7.77
CA ILE A 147 11.36 -20.69 7.18
C ILE A 147 12.55 -19.97 7.83
N PHE A 148 12.37 -18.73 8.27
CA PHE A 148 13.38 -18.05 9.08
C PHE A 148 13.48 -18.63 10.48
N GLU A 149 12.34 -18.95 11.10
CA GLU A 149 12.27 -19.55 12.44
C GLU A 149 12.83 -20.99 12.48
N SER A 150 12.91 -21.67 11.34
CA SER A 150 13.48 -23.01 11.25
C SER A 150 15.01 -23.06 11.33
N GLY A 151 15.71 -21.93 11.19
CA GLY A 151 17.18 -21.86 11.11
C GLY A 151 17.80 -22.38 9.80
N LEU A 152 16.99 -22.89 8.87
CA LEU A 152 17.49 -23.48 7.61
C LEU A 152 18.10 -22.44 6.66
N LEU A 153 17.84 -21.15 6.91
CA LEU A 153 18.33 -20.05 6.08
C LEU A 153 19.58 -19.35 6.62
N ASP A 154 20.02 -19.65 7.84
CA ASP A 154 21.07 -18.89 8.56
C ASP A 154 22.37 -18.71 7.75
N ASN A 155 22.76 -19.74 6.99
CA ASN A 155 23.96 -19.72 6.15
C ASN A 155 23.65 -19.61 4.65
N LYS A 156 22.47 -19.11 4.28
CA LYS A 156 22.03 -18.98 2.89
C LYS A 156 22.01 -17.50 2.47
N MET A 157 22.18 -17.27 1.17
CA MET A 157 21.87 -15.97 0.61
C MET A 157 20.35 -15.83 0.47
N VAL A 158 19.74 -14.89 1.17
CA VAL A 158 18.30 -14.64 1.15
C VAL A 158 18.00 -13.26 0.57
N LEU A 159 17.22 -13.24 -0.50
CA LEU A 159 16.79 -12.02 -1.18
C LEU A 159 15.26 -11.90 -1.12
N GLY A 160 14.74 -11.08 -0.21
CA GLY A 160 13.31 -10.79 -0.10
C GLY A 160 12.90 -9.64 -1.00
N PHE A 161 11.99 -9.85 -1.91
CA PHE A 161 11.46 -8.81 -2.82
C PHE A 161 10.08 -8.35 -2.36
N THR A 162 9.87 -7.05 -2.25
CA THR A 162 8.56 -6.48 -1.95
C THR A 162 8.41 -5.06 -2.48
N ALA A 163 7.18 -4.65 -2.75
CA ALA A 163 6.88 -3.25 -3.04
C ALA A 163 6.74 -2.41 -1.75
N THR A 164 6.37 -3.05 -0.67
CA THR A 164 5.96 -2.41 0.58
C THR A 164 6.57 -3.15 1.76
N PRO A 165 7.83 -2.89 2.08
CA PRO A 165 8.52 -3.52 3.21
C PRO A 165 8.01 -2.94 4.53
N SER A 166 6.76 -3.27 4.87
CA SER A 166 6.12 -2.82 6.11
C SER A 166 5.27 -3.95 6.69
N ARG A 167 5.40 -4.14 7.98
CA ARG A 167 4.54 -4.98 8.81
C ARG A 167 4.01 -4.13 9.96
N SER A 168 2.72 -4.17 10.23
CA SER A 168 2.05 -3.34 11.23
C SER A 168 1.51 -4.18 12.39
N GLY A 169 1.21 -3.52 13.52
CA GLY A 169 0.62 -4.15 14.69
C GLY A 169 1.60 -5.10 15.39
N LYS A 170 1.09 -6.26 15.83
CA LYS A 170 1.87 -7.29 16.54
C LYS A 170 2.66 -8.22 15.61
N MET A 171 2.81 -7.86 14.35
CA MET A 171 3.53 -8.68 13.38
C MET A 171 5.03 -8.70 13.66
N ARG A 172 5.68 -9.87 13.43
CA ARG A 172 7.13 -10.01 13.50
C ARG A 172 7.81 -8.98 12.59
N GLN A 173 8.74 -8.20 13.12
CA GLN A 173 9.42 -7.14 12.38
C GLN A 173 10.33 -7.71 11.30
N LEU A 174 10.41 -7.02 10.15
CA LEU A 174 11.26 -7.45 9.03
C LEU A 174 12.75 -7.42 9.36
N GLY A 175 13.17 -6.52 10.25
CA GLY A 175 14.57 -6.44 10.71
C GLY A 175 15.06 -7.61 11.56
N LEU A 176 14.16 -8.53 11.95
CA LEU A 176 14.55 -9.80 12.57
C LEU A 176 14.97 -10.86 11.52
N ASP A 177 14.53 -10.69 10.28
CA ASP A 177 14.72 -11.64 9.18
C ASP A 177 15.70 -11.12 8.12
N TYR A 178 15.83 -9.80 7.98
CA TYR A 178 16.66 -9.13 6.97
C TYR A 178 17.60 -8.11 7.60
N GLU A 179 18.86 -8.15 7.19
CA GLU A 179 19.94 -7.33 7.73
C GLU A 179 19.98 -5.93 7.13
N ARG A 180 19.71 -5.82 5.83
CA ARG A 180 19.79 -4.56 5.08
C ARG A 180 18.69 -4.47 4.02
N MET A 181 18.38 -3.23 3.66
CA MET A 181 17.42 -2.94 2.59
C MET A 181 18.13 -2.27 1.40
N VAL A 182 17.93 -2.86 0.24
CA VAL A 182 18.24 -2.25 -1.06
C VAL A 182 16.99 -1.55 -1.55
N ARG A 183 17.04 -0.23 -1.71
CA ARG A 183 15.91 0.59 -2.15
C ARG A 183 16.00 0.84 -3.64
N GLY A 184 14.96 0.49 -4.36
CA GLY A 184 14.77 0.90 -5.75
C GLY A 184 14.18 2.31 -5.87
N PRO A 185 13.92 2.76 -7.11
CA PRO A 185 13.36 4.09 -7.36
C PRO A 185 11.97 4.24 -6.75
N GLN A 186 11.60 5.46 -6.39
CA GLN A 186 10.25 5.81 -5.97
C GLN A 186 9.28 5.82 -7.15
N VAL A 187 7.97 5.73 -6.87
CA VAL A 187 6.93 5.78 -7.93
C VAL A 187 7.08 7.01 -8.80
N LYS A 188 7.27 8.19 -8.20
CA LYS A 188 7.45 9.47 -8.91
C LYS A 188 8.59 9.42 -9.92
N GLU A 189 9.70 8.78 -9.58
CA GLU A 189 10.84 8.61 -10.48
C GLU A 189 10.51 7.66 -11.64
N LEU A 190 9.81 6.55 -11.37
CA LEU A 190 9.40 5.62 -12.44
C LEU A 190 8.38 6.24 -13.39
N VAL A 191 7.50 7.11 -12.88
CA VAL A 191 6.56 7.88 -13.70
C VAL A 191 7.31 8.88 -14.57
N SER A 192 8.25 9.67 -14.01
CA SER A 192 9.02 10.65 -14.78
C SER A 192 9.88 10.03 -15.88
N LYS A 193 10.30 8.77 -15.70
CA LYS A 193 11.04 8.00 -16.70
C LYS A 193 10.13 7.21 -17.67
N GLY A 194 8.82 7.33 -17.57
CA GLY A 194 7.86 6.63 -18.42
C GLY A 194 7.74 5.13 -18.18
N PHE A 195 8.20 4.61 -17.05
CA PHE A 195 8.08 3.19 -16.69
C PHE A 195 6.79 2.84 -15.96
N LEU A 196 6.15 3.84 -15.37
CA LEU A 196 4.81 3.81 -14.83
C LEU A 196 4.03 5.02 -15.34
N VAL A 197 2.70 4.99 -15.28
CA VAL A 197 1.85 6.11 -15.63
C VAL A 197 1.41 6.88 -14.37
N ASN A 198 1.10 8.16 -14.55
CA ASN A 198 0.64 9.04 -13.49
C ASN A 198 -0.75 8.66 -12.96
N CYS A 199 -1.07 9.06 -11.73
CA CYS A 199 -2.36 8.78 -11.08
C CYS A 199 -3.15 10.07 -10.84
N ASP A 200 -4.31 10.19 -11.49
CA ASP A 200 -5.26 11.27 -11.23
C ASP A 200 -6.18 10.86 -10.08
N THR A 201 -5.91 11.34 -8.87
CA THR A 201 -6.66 10.95 -7.68
C THR A 201 -7.82 11.92 -7.41
N TYR A 202 -9.03 11.36 -7.27
CA TYR A 202 -10.24 12.08 -6.85
C TYR A 202 -10.72 11.54 -5.50
N ASP A 203 -10.95 12.45 -4.55
CA ASP A 203 -11.70 12.15 -3.34
C ASP A 203 -13.20 12.18 -3.67
N CYS A 204 -13.84 11.04 -3.53
CA CYS A 204 -15.26 10.90 -3.86
C CYS A 204 -16.19 11.03 -2.64
N GLY A 205 -15.63 11.45 -1.51
CA GLY A 205 -16.30 11.50 -0.21
C GLY A 205 -16.38 10.10 0.42
N SER A 206 -15.86 9.97 1.63
CA SER A 206 -15.89 8.72 2.39
C SER A 206 -16.97 8.73 3.46
N PRO A 207 -17.61 7.58 3.77
CA PRO A 207 -18.46 7.48 4.93
C PRO A 207 -17.61 7.62 6.21
N SER A 208 -18.26 8.02 7.34
CA SER A 208 -17.58 8.00 8.64
C SER A 208 -17.09 6.57 8.95
N LEU A 209 -15.86 6.49 9.43
CA LEU A 209 -15.22 5.25 9.87
C LEU A 209 -15.18 5.09 11.39
N ASP A 210 -15.81 6.01 12.15
CA ASP A 210 -15.78 6.03 13.61
C ASP A 210 -16.36 4.75 14.24
N ASN A 211 -17.37 4.17 13.58
CA ASN A 211 -18.02 2.93 14.03
C ASN A 211 -17.44 1.67 13.33
N VAL A 212 -16.30 1.78 12.67
CA VAL A 212 -15.64 0.63 12.01
C VAL A 212 -14.59 0.05 12.94
N SER A 213 -14.83 -1.19 13.40
CA SER A 213 -13.86 -1.89 14.23
C SER A 213 -12.57 -2.21 13.48
N VAL A 214 -11.47 -2.26 14.23
CA VAL A 214 -10.14 -2.62 13.71
C VAL A 214 -9.80 -4.04 14.14
N ASN A 215 -9.28 -4.84 13.23
CA ASN A 215 -8.77 -6.17 13.52
C ASN A 215 -7.41 -6.03 14.24
N SER A 216 -7.30 -6.54 15.46
CA SER A 216 -6.11 -6.42 16.30
C SER A 216 -4.87 -7.15 15.75
N GLN A 217 -5.07 -8.18 14.93
CA GLN A 217 -3.95 -8.94 14.33
C GLN A 217 -3.34 -8.21 13.13
N THR A 218 -4.19 -7.68 12.24
CA THR A 218 -3.75 -7.03 11.00
C THR A 218 -3.61 -5.53 11.13
N ASN A 219 -4.15 -4.92 12.18
CA ASN A 219 -4.29 -3.48 12.37
C ASN A 219 -5.01 -2.77 11.21
N ASP A 220 -5.91 -3.49 10.50
CA ASP A 220 -6.73 -2.93 9.43
C ASP A 220 -8.22 -3.01 9.80
N TYR A 221 -9.07 -2.31 9.06
CA TYR A 221 -10.50 -2.30 9.29
C TYR A 221 -11.13 -3.69 9.14
N ASN A 222 -12.05 -4.01 10.03
CA ASN A 222 -12.85 -5.22 9.92
C ASN A 222 -13.84 -5.12 8.74
N TYR A 223 -13.81 -6.09 7.84
CA TYR A 223 -14.60 -6.06 6.60
C TYR A 223 -16.11 -6.02 6.84
N SER A 224 -16.61 -6.75 7.83
CA SER A 224 -18.05 -6.80 8.12
C SER A 224 -18.57 -5.48 8.67
N SER A 225 -17.84 -4.84 9.60
CA SER A 225 -18.22 -3.52 10.13
C SER A 225 -18.05 -2.41 9.10
N MET A 226 -17.01 -2.49 8.26
CA MET A 226 -16.77 -1.55 7.16
C MET A 226 -17.89 -1.65 6.10
N ALA A 227 -18.29 -2.86 5.72
CA ALA A 227 -19.36 -3.07 4.75
C ALA A 227 -20.67 -2.39 5.16
N LYS A 228 -21.01 -2.38 6.44
CA LYS A 228 -22.21 -1.66 6.94
C LYS A 228 -22.17 -0.15 6.65
N GLN A 229 -20.99 0.44 6.56
CA GLN A 229 -20.83 1.87 6.23
C GLN A 229 -20.81 2.11 4.73
N PHE A 230 -20.28 1.17 3.94
CA PHE A 230 -20.14 1.30 2.50
C PHE A 230 -21.33 0.77 1.70
N ASP A 231 -22.13 -0.13 2.25
CA ASP A 231 -23.33 -0.69 1.61
C ASP A 231 -24.50 0.30 1.70
N LYS A 232 -24.40 1.42 0.98
CA LYS A 232 -25.40 2.50 0.96
C LYS A 232 -25.70 2.95 -0.47
N PRO A 233 -26.99 3.20 -0.82
CA PRO A 233 -27.40 3.59 -2.18
C PRO A 233 -26.66 4.81 -2.74
N ASN A 234 -26.41 5.83 -1.91
CA ASN A 234 -25.71 7.04 -2.33
C ASN A 234 -24.24 6.78 -2.77
N LEU A 235 -23.56 5.77 -2.19
CA LEU A 235 -22.20 5.41 -2.59
C LEU A 235 -22.18 4.68 -3.93
N TYR A 236 -23.13 3.78 -4.18
CA TYR A 236 -23.27 3.16 -5.50
C TYR A 236 -23.59 4.19 -6.58
N ALA A 237 -24.57 5.07 -6.33
CA ALA A 237 -24.91 6.17 -7.23
C ALA A 237 -23.73 7.11 -7.45
N GLY A 238 -22.94 7.37 -6.40
CA GLY A 238 -21.73 8.16 -6.46
C GLY A 238 -20.66 7.56 -7.38
N LEU A 239 -20.45 6.24 -7.32
CA LEU A 239 -19.52 5.54 -8.21
C LEU A 239 -19.96 5.69 -9.68
N VAL A 240 -21.23 5.38 -9.98
CA VAL A 240 -21.78 5.51 -11.33
C VAL A 240 -21.63 6.94 -11.84
N LYS A 241 -22.05 7.94 -11.06
CA LYS A 241 -21.98 9.36 -11.43
C LYS A 241 -20.54 9.83 -11.70
N ASN A 242 -19.58 9.41 -10.88
CA ASN A 242 -18.17 9.78 -11.10
C ASN A 242 -17.61 9.09 -12.34
N TYR A 243 -17.94 7.82 -12.57
CA TYR A 243 -17.53 7.10 -13.76
C TYR A 243 -18.08 7.77 -15.04
N GLU A 244 -19.38 8.06 -15.08
CA GLU A 244 -20.04 8.74 -16.20
C GLU A 244 -19.42 10.11 -16.49
N LYS A 245 -19.06 10.85 -15.45
CA LYS A 245 -18.56 12.22 -15.57
C LYS A 245 -17.09 12.32 -15.98
N TYR A 246 -16.22 11.47 -15.43
CA TYR A 246 -14.77 11.64 -15.55
C TYR A 246 -14.11 10.60 -16.46
N THR A 247 -14.69 9.40 -16.57
CA THR A 247 -14.04 8.26 -17.23
C THR A 247 -15.02 7.39 -18.03
N PRO A 248 -15.96 7.97 -18.79
CA PRO A 248 -16.96 7.17 -19.51
C PRO A 248 -16.30 6.23 -20.52
N GLY A 249 -16.68 4.96 -20.48
CA GLY A 249 -16.18 3.93 -21.40
C GLY A 249 -14.75 3.45 -21.15
N GLN A 250 -14.09 3.90 -20.08
CA GLN A 250 -12.77 3.43 -19.69
C GLN A 250 -12.85 2.13 -18.91
N LYS A 251 -11.81 1.28 -19.04
CA LYS A 251 -11.72 0.00 -18.35
C LYS A 251 -11.45 0.22 -16.86
N MET A 252 -12.38 -0.25 -16.00
CA MET A 252 -12.35 0.00 -14.57
C MET A 252 -12.23 -1.26 -13.74
N LEU A 253 -11.36 -1.21 -12.71
CA LEU A 253 -11.25 -2.23 -11.66
C LEU A 253 -11.75 -1.63 -10.33
N VAL A 254 -12.76 -2.26 -9.72
CA VAL A 254 -13.40 -1.82 -8.47
C VAL A 254 -13.04 -2.77 -7.33
N PHE A 255 -12.61 -2.23 -6.20
CA PHE A 255 -12.34 -2.96 -4.97
C PHE A 255 -13.43 -2.70 -3.94
N CYS A 256 -14.17 -3.74 -3.55
CA CYS A 256 -15.28 -3.69 -2.60
C CYS A 256 -14.93 -4.30 -1.24
N CYS A 257 -15.74 -3.98 -0.21
CA CYS A 257 -15.52 -4.46 1.16
C CYS A 257 -15.82 -5.95 1.33
N ASN A 258 -16.93 -6.43 0.76
CA ASN A 258 -17.37 -7.82 0.82
C ASN A 258 -18.15 -8.21 -0.45
N VAL A 259 -18.59 -9.46 -0.50
CA VAL A 259 -19.24 -10.03 -1.68
C VAL A 259 -20.61 -9.39 -1.95
N ASP A 260 -21.42 -9.14 -0.93
CA ASP A 260 -22.74 -8.53 -1.08
C ASP A 260 -22.62 -7.09 -1.61
N HIS A 261 -21.68 -6.33 -1.10
CA HIS A 261 -21.34 -4.99 -1.59
C HIS A 261 -20.87 -5.02 -3.06
N ALA A 262 -20.05 -6.01 -3.43
CA ALA A 262 -19.59 -6.17 -4.81
C ALA A 262 -20.74 -6.48 -5.78
N ILE A 263 -21.65 -7.36 -5.39
CA ILE A 263 -22.83 -7.72 -6.19
C ILE A 263 -23.74 -6.50 -6.41
N LYS A 264 -24.08 -5.78 -5.32
CA LYS A 264 -24.93 -4.59 -5.42
C LYS A 264 -24.30 -3.52 -6.30
N THR A 265 -22.99 -3.32 -6.17
CA THR A 265 -22.24 -2.40 -7.05
C THR A 265 -22.32 -2.85 -8.52
N ALA A 266 -22.19 -4.16 -8.79
CA ALA A 266 -22.30 -4.70 -10.14
C ALA A 266 -23.70 -4.50 -10.72
N ILE A 267 -24.75 -4.75 -9.95
CA ILE A 267 -26.14 -4.56 -10.36
C ILE A 267 -26.41 -3.10 -10.73
N GLU A 268 -25.97 -2.15 -9.94
CA GLU A 268 -26.18 -0.71 -10.22
C GLU A 268 -25.48 -0.26 -11.51
N LEU A 269 -24.29 -0.76 -11.80
CA LEU A 269 -23.60 -0.51 -13.06
C LEU A 269 -24.27 -1.22 -14.25
N ALA A 270 -24.73 -2.47 -14.06
CA ALA A 270 -25.44 -3.23 -15.09
C ALA A 270 -26.76 -2.57 -15.49
N LYS A 271 -27.53 -2.03 -14.54
CA LYS A 271 -28.77 -1.24 -14.80
C LYS A 271 -28.53 -0.05 -15.74
N LYS A 272 -27.32 0.46 -15.80
CA LYS A 272 -26.90 1.54 -16.70
C LYS A 272 -26.39 1.06 -18.05
N GLY A 273 -26.40 -0.24 -18.30
CA GLY A 273 -25.95 -0.86 -19.54
C GLY A 273 -24.43 -1.01 -19.66
N TYR A 274 -23.66 -0.81 -18.60
CA TYR A 274 -22.21 -0.99 -18.65
C TYR A 274 -21.84 -2.48 -18.69
N PRO A 275 -20.76 -2.85 -19.44
CA PRO A 275 -20.24 -4.21 -19.43
C PRO A 275 -19.54 -4.49 -18.10
N VAL A 276 -20.28 -5.07 -17.16
CA VAL A 276 -19.79 -5.32 -15.79
C VAL A 276 -19.85 -6.80 -15.44
N LYS A 277 -18.81 -7.26 -14.75
CA LYS A 277 -18.77 -8.56 -14.07
C LYS A 277 -18.12 -8.44 -12.72
N PHE A 278 -18.37 -9.40 -11.83
CA PHE A 278 -17.66 -9.47 -10.56
C PHE A 278 -16.93 -10.80 -10.38
N VAL A 279 -15.89 -10.79 -9.55
CA VAL A 279 -15.14 -11.96 -9.12
C VAL A 279 -15.01 -11.98 -7.61
N SER A 280 -15.37 -13.10 -7.00
CA SER A 280 -15.25 -13.31 -5.55
C SER A 280 -14.93 -14.77 -5.25
N SER A 281 -14.56 -15.07 -4.00
CA SER A 281 -14.59 -16.45 -3.51
C SER A 281 -16.01 -16.99 -3.55
N ARG A 282 -16.16 -18.30 -3.87
CA ARG A 282 -17.48 -18.94 -3.82
C ARG A 282 -18.03 -18.90 -2.39
N ARG A 283 -19.30 -18.53 -2.25
CA ARG A 283 -20.01 -18.61 -0.99
C ARG A 283 -20.51 -20.04 -0.79
N ALA A 284 -20.19 -20.64 0.34
CA ALA A 284 -20.72 -21.96 0.68
C ALA A 284 -22.23 -21.88 0.99
N LYS A 285 -22.99 -22.92 0.64
CA LYS A 285 -24.40 -23.04 1.05
C LYS A 285 -24.44 -23.09 2.60
N PRO A 286 -25.31 -22.32 3.25
CA PRO A 286 -25.45 -22.38 4.69
C PRO A 286 -25.85 -23.79 5.15
N LYS A 287 -25.23 -24.28 6.21
CA LYS A 287 -25.63 -25.55 6.83
C LYS A 287 -26.91 -25.34 7.64
N GLU A 288 -27.83 -26.29 7.53
CA GLU A 288 -29.03 -26.30 8.36
C GLU A 288 -28.67 -26.37 9.83
N PRO A 289 -29.38 -25.61 10.69
CA PRO A 289 -29.15 -25.69 12.13
C PRO A 289 -29.66 -27.03 12.68
N GLU A 290 -29.00 -27.52 13.71
CA GLU A 290 -29.40 -28.75 14.40
C GLU A 290 -30.80 -28.63 14.99
N ILE A 291 -31.52 -29.76 15.09
CA ILE A 291 -32.86 -29.84 15.68
C ILE A 291 -32.78 -29.39 17.16
N GLY A 292 -33.67 -28.48 17.57
CA GLY A 292 -33.69 -27.94 18.94
C GLY A 292 -32.86 -26.69 19.17
N CYS A 293 -32.35 -26.06 18.12
CA CYS A 293 -31.64 -24.78 18.26
C CYS A 293 -32.59 -23.60 18.58
N THR A 294 -32.02 -22.51 19.14
CA THR A 294 -32.79 -21.29 19.52
C THR A 294 -33.35 -20.55 18.29
N GLU A 295 -34.47 -19.85 18.45
CA GLU A 295 -35.08 -19.02 17.41
C GLU A 295 -34.11 -18.05 16.74
N GLY A 296 -33.20 -17.44 17.52
CA GLY A 296 -32.16 -16.56 16.98
C GLY A 296 -31.19 -17.26 16.02
N LYS A 297 -30.88 -18.55 16.19
CA LYS A 297 -30.09 -19.36 15.26
C LYS A 297 -30.89 -19.67 13.98
N ILE A 298 -32.17 -19.95 14.12
CA ILE A 298 -33.07 -20.19 12.99
C ILE A 298 -33.21 -18.92 12.13
N GLN A 299 -33.40 -17.76 12.76
CA GLN A 299 -33.49 -16.48 12.05
C GLN A 299 -32.20 -16.17 11.28
N LYS A 300 -31.03 -16.32 11.92
CA LYS A 300 -29.73 -16.17 11.23
C LYS A 300 -29.56 -17.14 10.06
N TYR A 301 -30.02 -18.36 10.20
CA TYR A 301 -30.00 -19.33 9.10
C TYR A 301 -30.85 -18.87 7.91
N LYS A 302 -32.11 -18.45 8.16
CA LYS A 302 -33.00 -17.91 7.11
C LYS A 302 -32.39 -16.71 6.38
N GLU A 303 -31.78 -15.79 7.10
CA GLU A 303 -31.06 -14.64 6.51
C GLU A 303 -29.85 -15.09 5.67
N SER A 304 -29.11 -16.08 6.15
CA SER A 304 -27.96 -16.66 5.43
C SER A 304 -28.38 -17.39 4.14
N VAL A 305 -29.53 -18.09 4.16
CA VAL A 305 -30.08 -18.75 2.97
C VAL A 305 -30.50 -17.70 1.93
N LYS A 306 -31.26 -16.68 2.35
CA LYS A 306 -31.67 -15.57 1.47
C LYS A 306 -30.46 -14.87 0.83
N ALA A 307 -29.42 -14.61 1.59
CA ALA A 307 -28.19 -14.02 1.09
C ALA A 307 -27.41 -14.96 0.16
N TYR A 308 -27.48 -16.27 0.37
CA TYR A 308 -26.89 -17.26 -0.51
C TYR A 308 -27.63 -17.37 -1.84
N GLU A 309 -28.96 -17.37 -1.83
CA GLU A 309 -29.77 -17.38 -3.05
C GLU A 309 -29.53 -16.15 -3.91
N PHE A 310 -29.53 -14.96 -3.31
CA PHE A 310 -29.17 -13.72 -3.99
C PHE A 310 -27.74 -13.78 -4.59
N TYR A 311 -26.77 -14.32 -3.84
CA TYR A 311 -25.41 -14.52 -4.36
C TYR A 311 -25.40 -15.48 -5.54
N LYS A 312 -26.10 -16.63 -5.46
CA LYS A 312 -26.12 -17.64 -6.50
C LYS A 312 -26.69 -17.09 -7.79
N GLU A 313 -27.83 -16.45 -7.75
CA GLU A 313 -28.48 -15.82 -8.91
C GLU A 313 -27.57 -14.77 -9.55
N SER A 314 -27.01 -13.87 -8.76
CA SER A 314 -26.11 -12.83 -9.26
C SER A 314 -24.80 -13.39 -9.79
N TYR A 315 -24.29 -14.49 -9.20
CA TYR A 315 -23.09 -15.17 -9.67
C TYR A 315 -23.29 -15.79 -11.05
N ASP A 316 -24.43 -16.46 -11.26
CA ASP A 316 -24.76 -17.08 -12.54
C ASP A 316 -24.93 -16.02 -13.66
N GLN A 317 -25.52 -14.87 -13.34
CA GLN A 317 -25.74 -13.77 -14.28
C GLN A 317 -24.48 -12.95 -14.58
N LEU A 318 -23.71 -12.57 -13.54
CA LEU A 318 -22.68 -11.52 -13.61
C LEU A 318 -21.25 -12.05 -13.40
N SER A 319 -21.03 -13.34 -13.12
CA SER A 319 -19.70 -13.89 -12.90
C SER A 319 -19.34 -14.99 -13.91
N GLY A 320 -19.84 -16.19 -13.75
CA GLY A 320 -19.51 -17.31 -14.63
C GLY A 320 -18.15 -17.96 -14.40
N GLY A 321 -17.48 -17.65 -13.30
CA GLY A 321 -16.21 -18.24 -12.88
C GLY A 321 -14.97 -17.39 -13.19
N ARG A 322 -13.94 -17.51 -12.31
CA ARG A 322 -12.78 -16.62 -12.31
C ARG A 322 -12.03 -16.55 -13.65
N LYS A 323 -11.71 -17.69 -14.24
CA LYS A 323 -10.91 -17.73 -15.48
C LYS A 323 -11.63 -17.06 -16.65
N SER A 324 -12.94 -17.34 -16.83
CA SER A 324 -13.74 -16.75 -17.89
C SER A 324 -13.95 -15.25 -17.71
N VAL A 325 -14.20 -14.81 -16.48
CA VAL A 325 -14.35 -13.39 -16.15
C VAL A 325 -13.05 -12.62 -16.41
N LEU A 326 -11.90 -13.16 -16.01
CA LEU A 326 -10.62 -12.50 -16.25
C LEU A 326 -10.26 -12.44 -17.74
N LYS A 327 -10.59 -13.48 -18.51
CA LYS A 327 -10.42 -13.46 -19.96
C LYS A 327 -11.33 -12.41 -20.59
N TRP A 328 -12.63 -12.41 -20.25
CA TRP A 328 -13.59 -11.42 -20.70
C TRP A 328 -13.13 -9.99 -20.39
N PHE A 329 -12.63 -9.73 -19.17
CA PHE A 329 -12.16 -8.40 -18.77
C PHE A 329 -10.98 -7.92 -19.63
N LYS A 330 -10.06 -8.82 -19.98
CA LYS A 330 -8.94 -8.50 -20.87
C LYS A 330 -9.40 -8.11 -22.27
N GLU A 331 -10.36 -8.86 -22.83
CA GLU A 331 -10.79 -8.77 -24.23
C GLU A 331 -11.84 -7.67 -24.45
N THR A 332 -12.61 -7.30 -23.43
CA THR A 332 -13.71 -6.34 -23.57
C THR A 332 -13.24 -4.91 -23.33
N LYS A 333 -13.48 -4.03 -24.31
CA LYS A 333 -13.24 -2.59 -24.18
C LYS A 333 -14.23 -1.97 -23.18
N GLY A 334 -13.75 -1.06 -22.32
CA GLY A 334 -14.59 -0.39 -21.32
C GLY A 334 -15.17 -1.32 -20.25
N ALA A 335 -14.67 -2.56 -20.14
CA ALA A 335 -15.14 -3.51 -19.14
C ALA A 335 -14.94 -3.01 -17.72
N ILE A 336 -15.91 -3.26 -16.86
CA ILE A 336 -15.86 -2.99 -15.43
C ILE A 336 -15.77 -4.31 -14.68
N LEU A 337 -14.68 -4.49 -13.92
CA LEU A 337 -14.49 -5.69 -13.09
C LEU A 337 -14.53 -5.32 -11.63
N ILE A 338 -15.43 -5.93 -10.89
CA ILE A 338 -15.59 -5.72 -9.46
C ILE A 338 -15.01 -6.92 -8.72
N ASN A 339 -14.26 -6.64 -7.64
CA ASN A 339 -13.64 -7.72 -6.88
C ASN A 339 -13.61 -7.46 -5.37
N VAL A 340 -13.44 -8.55 -4.62
CA VAL A 340 -13.19 -8.55 -3.18
C VAL A 340 -11.90 -9.32 -2.94
N ASP A 341 -10.83 -8.60 -2.61
CA ASP A 341 -9.48 -9.08 -2.25
C ASP A 341 -8.77 -10.04 -3.24
N MET A 342 -9.46 -10.54 -4.28
CA MET A 342 -8.91 -11.56 -5.17
C MET A 342 -7.88 -11.03 -6.18
N LEU A 343 -7.96 -9.74 -6.55
CA LEU A 343 -7.15 -9.13 -7.59
C LEU A 343 -6.09 -8.14 -7.05
N THR A 344 -5.92 -8.11 -5.74
CA THR A 344 -4.88 -7.30 -5.10
C THR A 344 -3.48 -7.78 -5.44
N LYS A 345 -3.30 -9.10 -5.65
CA LYS A 345 -2.03 -9.75 -5.98
C LYS A 345 -2.17 -10.65 -7.22
N GLY A 346 -1.11 -10.82 -7.98
CA GLY A 346 -1.03 -11.79 -9.08
C GLY A 346 -1.90 -11.52 -10.31
N PHE A 347 -2.64 -10.40 -10.36
CA PHE A 347 -3.43 -10.02 -11.52
C PHE A 347 -2.69 -8.98 -12.36
N ASP A 348 -2.40 -9.32 -13.61
CA ASP A 348 -1.69 -8.46 -14.55
C ASP A 348 -2.58 -8.09 -15.73
N GLU A 349 -3.01 -6.81 -15.76
CA GLU A 349 -3.79 -6.24 -16.85
C GLU A 349 -3.39 -4.76 -17.05
N PRO A 350 -2.46 -4.49 -17.96
CA PRO A 350 -1.96 -3.13 -18.18
C PRO A 350 -2.99 -2.14 -18.72
N SER A 351 -4.06 -2.63 -19.37
CA SER A 351 -5.10 -1.80 -19.97
C SER A 351 -6.10 -1.20 -18.96
N ILE A 352 -5.92 -1.41 -17.66
CA ILE A 352 -6.77 -0.77 -16.64
C ILE A 352 -6.51 0.74 -16.62
N GLU A 353 -7.57 1.51 -16.85
CA GLU A 353 -7.54 2.98 -16.91
C GLU A 353 -8.09 3.62 -15.64
N VAL A 354 -8.94 2.90 -14.90
CA VAL A 354 -9.61 3.41 -13.70
C VAL A 354 -9.52 2.40 -12.57
N ILE A 355 -9.13 2.87 -11.40
CA ILE A 355 -9.23 2.14 -10.13
C ILE A 355 -10.28 2.82 -9.26
N ALA A 356 -11.24 2.08 -8.73
CA ALA A 356 -12.18 2.57 -7.74
C ALA A 356 -11.99 1.83 -6.41
N LEU A 357 -11.62 2.56 -5.37
CA LEU A 357 -11.52 2.03 -4.01
C LEU A 357 -12.84 2.27 -3.26
N ASN A 358 -13.78 1.35 -3.46
CA ASN A 358 -15.06 1.36 -2.77
C ASN A 358 -14.93 0.66 -1.40
N ARG A 359 -13.84 0.97 -0.71
CA ARG A 359 -13.45 0.46 0.62
C ARG A 359 -12.39 1.34 1.26
N ALA A 360 -12.34 1.31 2.59
CA ALA A 360 -11.24 1.90 3.35
C ALA A 360 -10.19 0.85 3.74
N THR A 361 -8.95 1.30 4.00
CA THR A 361 -7.89 0.50 4.61
C THR A 361 -6.93 1.38 5.41
N LYS A 362 -6.34 0.82 6.48
CA LYS A 362 -5.20 1.40 7.21
C LYS A 362 -3.88 0.83 6.68
N SER A 363 -3.95 -0.25 5.90
CA SER A 363 -2.77 -0.93 5.36
C SER A 363 -2.22 -0.19 4.13
N MET A 364 -1.05 0.44 4.28
CA MET A 364 -0.29 1.04 3.17
C MET A 364 0.00 0.00 2.07
N THR A 365 0.33 -1.21 2.46
CA THR A 365 0.61 -2.32 1.54
C THR A 365 -0.60 -2.63 0.67
N LEU A 366 -1.78 -2.83 1.28
CA LEU A 366 -3.00 -3.14 0.54
C LEU A 366 -3.40 -1.97 -0.39
N TYR A 367 -3.32 -0.74 0.11
CA TYR A 367 -3.60 0.47 -0.65
C TYR A 367 -2.72 0.55 -1.91
N LEU A 368 -1.40 0.46 -1.78
CA LEU A 368 -0.49 0.55 -2.91
C LEU A 368 -0.59 -0.64 -3.87
N GLN A 369 -0.92 -1.83 -3.38
CA GLN A 369 -1.18 -2.99 -4.24
C GLN A 369 -2.45 -2.81 -5.08
N MET A 370 -3.52 -2.26 -4.52
CA MET A 370 -4.76 -1.96 -5.25
C MET A 370 -4.53 -0.90 -6.33
N ILE A 371 -3.93 0.23 -5.98
CA ILE A 371 -3.68 1.34 -6.92
C ILE A 371 -2.68 0.92 -8.00
N GLY A 372 -1.63 0.21 -7.62
CA GLY A 372 -0.59 -0.24 -8.54
C GLY A 372 -1.09 -1.13 -9.69
N ARG A 373 -2.36 -1.58 -9.67
CA ARG A 373 -2.97 -2.27 -10.82
C ARG A 373 -3.23 -1.34 -12.00
N GLY A 374 -3.47 -0.05 -11.73
CA GLY A 374 -3.68 0.96 -12.77
C GLY A 374 -2.40 1.57 -13.32
N SER A 375 -1.27 1.41 -12.65
CA SER A 375 -0.05 2.19 -12.93
C SER A 375 0.77 1.73 -14.13
N ARG A 376 0.45 0.59 -14.75
CA ARG A 376 1.26 0.04 -15.84
C ARG A 376 1.09 0.81 -17.14
N VAL A 377 2.19 0.95 -17.86
CA VAL A 377 2.20 1.51 -19.21
C VAL A 377 1.48 0.58 -20.18
N PHE A 378 0.61 1.13 -21.00
CA PHE A 378 -0.11 0.39 -22.02
C PHE A 378 -0.51 1.32 -23.17
N LYS A 379 -0.07 1.02 -24.40
CA LYS A 379 -0.37 1.85 -25.60
C LYS A 379 -0.24 3.34 -25.30
N ASP A 380 -1.28 4.10 -25.57
CA ASP A 380 -1.34 5.57 -25.43
C ASP A 380 -1.81 6.01 -24.02
N LYS A 381 -1.84 5.10 -23.04
CA LYS A 381 -2.25 5.43 -21.67
C LYS A 381 -1.20 6.31 -20.99
N LEU A 382 -1.51 7.60 -20.81
CA LEU A 382 -0.65 8.59 -20.16
C LEU A 382 -0.83 8.62 -18.64
N ASN A 383 -2.04 8.34 -18.17
CA ASN A 383 -2.42 8.32 -16.75
C ASN A 383 -3.48 7.25 -16.49
N PHE A 384 -3.77 7.03 -15.22
CA PHE A 384 -4.97 6.33 -14.78
C PHE A 384 -5.69 7.14 -13.71
N THR A 385 -6.99 6.90 -13.56
CA THR A 385 -7.82 7.59 -12.58
C THR A 385 -8.04 6.73 -11.35
N LEU A 386 -7.89 7.33 -10.18
CA LEU A 386 -8.25 6.75 -8.89
C LEU A 386 -9.48 7.46 -8.32
N PHE A 387 -10.59 6.73 -8.18
CA PHE A 387 -11.75 7.15 -7.38
C PHE A 387 -11.62 6.57 -5.97
N ASP A 388 -11.40 7.42 -4.98
CA ASP A 388 -11.24 7.02 -3.59
C ASP A 388 -12.50 7.34 -2.79
N PHE A 389 -13.35 6.33 -2.57
CA PHE A 389 -14.55 6.41 -1.72
C PHE A 389 -14.25 6.08 -0.26
N GLY A 390 -13.04 5.64 0.03
CA GLY A 390 -12.61 5.24 1.37
C GLY A 390 -11.79 6.30 2.10
N GLY A 391 -11.48 7.46 1.48
CA GLY A 391 -10.59 8.47 2.04
C GLY A 391 -9.16 7.94 2.31
N ASN A 392 -8.73 6.95 1.52
CA ASN A 392 -7.45 6.29 1.71
C ASN A 392 -6.28 7.23 1.38
N ALA A 393 -6.41 8.03 0.30
CA ALA A 393 -5.39 8.99 -0.10
C ALA A 393 -5.16 10.07 0.97
N GLN A 394 -6.20 10.52 1.65
CA GLN A 394 -6.09 11.47 2.75
C GLN A 394 -5.32 10.88 3.94
N ARG A 395 -5.50 9.57 4.23
CA ARG A 395 -4.82 8.89 5.34
C ARG A 395 -3.42 8.40 5.00
N LEU A 396 -3.21 7.92 3.77
CA LEU A 396 -2.00 7.19 3.37
C LEU A 396 -1.16 7.93 2.31
N GLY A 397 -1.63 9.09 1.84
CA GLY A 397 -0.99 9.89 0.80
C GLY A 397 -1.33 9.45 -0.62
N THR A 398 -1.03 10.29 -1.60
CA THR A 398 -1.23 9.97 -3.03
C THR A 398 -0.29 8.84 -3.47
N TYR A 399 -0.58 8.27 -4.65
CA TYR A 399 0.23 7.18 -5.22
C TYR A 399 1.69 7.58 -5.42
N GLU A 400 1.95 8.79 -5.93
CA GLU A 400 3.28 9.32 -6.25
C GLU A 400 4.02 9.90 -5.03
N SER A 401 3.36 10.05 -3.89
CA SER A 401 4.04 10.60 -2.70
C SER A 401 5.18 9.69 -2.27
N ASN A 402 6.32 10.27 -1.93
CA ASN A 402 7.47 9.53 -1.44
C ASN A 402 7.09 8.73 -0.19
N LYS A 403 7.55 7.50 -0.14
CA LYS A 403 7.36 6.60 1.00
C LYS A 403 8.70 6.30 1.65
N GLU A 404 8.78 6.49 2.95
CA GLU A 404 9.93 6.06 3.73
C GLU A 404 9.73 4.61 4.15
N TRP A 405 10.64 3.75 3.74
CA TRP A 405 10.62 2.33 4.08
C TRP A 405 11.73 1.98 5.05
N GLY A 406 11.41 1.15 6.05
CA GLY A 406 12.35 0.63 7.04
C GLY A 406 12.09 -0.85 7.35
N LEU A 407 13.11 -1.55 7.81
CA LEU A 407 12.98 -2.93 8.28
C LEU A 407 12.31 -3.01 9.66
N TRP A 408 12.40 -1.91 10.41
CA TRP A 408 11.81 -1.75 11.73
C TRP A 408 10.64 -0.79 11.65
N HIS A 409 9.51 -1.21 12.16
CA HIS A 409 8.33 -0.37 12.26
C HIS A 409 8.40 0.42 13.55
N GLU A 410 8.71 1.70 13.45
CA GLU A 410 8.51 2.64 14.55
C GLU A 410 7.06 3.13 14.48
N GLU A 411 6.27 2.86 15.50
CA GLU A 411 5.01 3.58 15.69
C GLU A 411 5.34 5.05 15.91
N LYS A 412 5.23 5.86 14.86
CA LYS A 412 5.35 7.32 14.99
C LYS A 412 4.19 7.79 15.87
N LYS A 413 4.47 8.04 17.13
CA LYS A 413 3.56 8.73 18.03
C LYS A 413 3.38 10.16 17.53
N GLY A 414 2.24 10.44 16.88
CA GLY A 414 1.84 11.78 16.46
C GLY A 414 2.07 12.08 14.98
N GLY A 415 0.97 12.29 14.25
CA GLY A 415 0.91 12.73 12.86
C GLY A 415 1.20 11.60 11.85
N SER A 416 0.37 11.46 10.84
CA SER A 416 0.51 10.41 9.81
C SER A 416 1.79 10.53 8.98
N GLY A 417 2.58 11.60 9.12
CA GLY A 417 3.70 11.92 8.23
C GLY A 417 3.28 12.13 6.76
N VAL A 418 1.99 12.09 6.49
CA VAL A 418 1.41 12.33 5.17
C VAL A 418 1.23 13.81 4.99
N PRO A 419 1.80 14.42 3.93
CA PRO A 419 1.56 15.83 3.64
C PRO A 419 0.06 16.08 3.48
N PRO A 420 -0.50 17.18 4.02
CA PRO A 420 -1.91 17.49 3.87
C PRO A 420 -2.27 17.66 2.39
N LEU A 421 -3.42 17.10 2.02
CA LEU A 421 -3.97 17.18 0.67
C LEU A 421 -5.17 18.15 0.63
N LYS A 422 -5.39 18.75 -0.54
CA LYS A 422 -6.59 19.56 -0.84
C LYS A 422 -7.17 19.17 -2.20
N GLU A 423 -8.48 19.34 -2.34
CA GLU A 423 -9.16 19.20 -3.63
C GLU A 423 -8.89 20.45 -4.49
N CYS A 424 -8.57 20.25 -5.76
CA CYS A 424 -8.37 21.37 -6.67
C CYS A 424 -9.70 22.04 -7.01
N GLY A 425 -9.86 23.28 -6.60
CA GLY A 425 -11.03 24.09 -6.91
C GLY A 425 -11.34 25.12 -5.83
N ILE A 426 -12.51 25.74 -5.97
CA ILE A 426 -12.99 26.73 -5.03
C ILE A 426 -13.55 26.01 -3.82
N THR A 427 -12.93 26.17 -2.67
CA THR A 427 -13.56 25.89 -1.39
C THR A 427 -14.38 27.12 -0.97
N SER A 428 -15.38 26.95 -0.12
CA SER A 428 -16.27 28.01 0.37
C SER A 428 -15.58 29.25 0.99
N LYS A 429 -14.25 29.19 1.14
CA LYS A 429 -13.41 30.25 1.74
C LYS A 429 -12.50 30.98 0.75
N SER A 430 -12.41 30.55 -0.52
CA SER A 430 -11.52 31.18 -1.50
C SER A 430 -12.29 31.69 -2.71
N LYS A 431 -12.33 33.00 -2.90
CA LYS A 431 -12.79 33.61 -4.16
C LYS A 431 -11.67 33.48 -5.19
N PRO A 432 -11.94 33.01 -6.42
CA PRO A 432 -10.93 32.96 -7.47
C PRO A 432 -10.56 34.38 -7.89
N ILE A 433 -9.28 34.70 -7.88
CA ILE A 433 -8.76 35.93 -8.51
C ILE A 433 -8.10 35.47 -9.80
N THR A 434 -8.72 35.80 -10.91
CA THR A 434 -8.10 35.72 -12.24
C THR A 434 -7.85 37.13 -12.76
N GLY A 435 -6.66 37.39 -13.28
CA GLY A 435 -6.34 38.67 -13.92
C GLY A 435 -7.13 38.93 -15.21
N SER A 436 -7.97 37.98 -15.65
CA SER A 436 -8.79 38.04 -16.88
C SER A 436 -10.29 38.04 -16.64
N GLY A 437 -10.76 38.07 -15.38
CA GLY A 437 -12.19 38.09 -15.07
C GLY A 437 -12.94 36.76 -15.24
N GLU A 438 -12.33 35.71 -15.77
CA GLU A 438 -12.92 34.37 -15.88
C GLU A 438 -12.70 33.52 -14.65
N VAL A 439 -13.77 32.99 -14.08
CA VAL A 439 -13.73 32.03 -12.94
C VAL A 439 -13.35 30.66 -13.44
N LYS A 440 -12.07 30.32 -13.44
CA LYS A 440 -11.66 28.91 -13.68
C LYS A 440 -12.12 28.03 -12.55
N LYS A 441 -12.98 27.04 -12.85
CA LYS A 441 -13.31 25.96 -11.93
C LYS A 441 -12.13 25.01 -11.86
N GLY A 442 -11.65 24.65 -10.64
CA GLY A 442 -10.63 23.64 -10.47
C GLY A 442 -11.06 22.26 -11.00
N CYS A 443 -10.09 21.38 -11.26
CA CYS A 443 -10.32 20.04 -11.82
C CYS A 443 -10.75 18.99 -10.79
N LYS A 444 -10.85 19.38 -9.51
CA LYS A 444 -11.26 18.51 -8.37
C LYS A 444 -10.32 17.35 -8.03
N ARG A 445 -9.15 17.27 -8.67
CA ARG A 445 -8.14 16.28 -8.29
C ARG A 445 -7.54 16.62 -6.93
N LEU A 446 -7.15 15.57 -6.19
CA LEU A 446 -6.36 15.77 -4.96
C LEU A 446 -4.95 16.21 -5.31
N ILE A 447 -4.51 17.28 -4.69
CA ILE A 447 -3.18 17.85 -4.82
C ILE A 447 -2.61 18.15 -3.43
N MET A 448 -1.30 18.31 -3.32
CA MET A 448 -0.68 18.71 -2.05
C MET A 448 -1.20 20.09 -1.62
N ALA A 449 -1.53 20.25 -0.34
CA ALA A 449 -2.09 21.51 0.18
C ALA A 449 -1.13 22.71 0.02
N SER A 450 0.18 22.46 -0.02
CA SER A 450 1.22 23.46 -0.19
C SER A 450 1.33 24.04 -1.61
N VAL A 451 0.67 23.43 -2.61
CA VAL A 451 0.82 23.85 -4.02
C VAL A 451 0.00 25.08 -4.29
N SER A 452 0.63 26.14 -4.81
CA SER A 452 -0.02 27.40 -5.20
C SER A 452 -0.63 27.36 -6.61
N LEU A 453 -0.15 26.46 -7.47
CA LEU A 453 -0.64 26.25 -8.83
C LEU A 453 -0.97 24.76 -9.02
N CYS A 454 -2.21 24.45 -9.44
CA CYS A 454 -2.57 23.07 -9.73
C CYS A 454 -1.76 22.53 -10.92
N PRO A 455 -1.00 21.44 -10.75
CA PRO A 455 -0.15 20.90 -11.82
C PRO A 455 -0.95 20.27 -12.97
N PHE A 456 -2.26 20.02 -12.77
CA PHE A 456 -3.11 19.36 -13.76
C PHE A 456 -3.92 20.32 -14.62
N CYS A 457 -4.46 21.39 -14.03
CA CYS A 457 -5.35 22.31 -14.76
C CYS A 457 -4.89 23.77 -14.72
N GLY A 458 -3.78 24.07 -14.05
CA GLY A 458 -3.27 25.42 -13.93
C GLY A 458 -4.13 26.35 -13.05
N PHE A 459 -5.02 25.78 -12.18
CA PHE A 459 -5.77 26.61 -11.23
C PHE A 459 -4.80 27.22 -10.22
N LYS A 460 -4.74 28.56 -10.17
CA LYS A 460 -3.89 29.31 -9.25
C LYS A 460 -4.67 29.60 -7.96
N TYR A 461 -4.10 29.20 -6.83
CA TYR A 461 -4.62 29.57 -5.51
C TYR A 461 -4.16 30.99 -5.19
N PRO A 462 -5.00 31.79 -4.52
CA PRO A 462 -4.56 33.09 -4.04
C PRO A 462 -3.36 32.89 -3.10
N GLU A 463 -2.34 33.69 -3.28
CA GLU A 463 -1.24 33.75 -2.32
C GLU A 463 -1.83 34.16 -0.96
N PRO A 464 -1.38 33.52 0.16
CA PRO A 464 -1.79 34.01 1.46
C PRO A 464 -1.38 35.46 1.55
N ASP A 465 -2.36 36.34 1.81
CA ASP A 465 -2.11 37.77 2.00
C ASP A 465 -1.14 37.89 3.20
N PRO A 466 0.08 38.36 2.98
CA PRO A 466 1.05 38.49 4.07
C PRO A 466 0.59 39.52 5.12
N ALA A 467 -0.39 40.37 4.79
CA ALA A 467 -0.99 41.31 5.72
C ALA A 467 -2.21 40.77 6.47
N LYS A 468 -2.80 39.67 6.04
CA LYS A 468 -3.66 38.84 6.90
C LYS A 468 -2.78 37.92 7.71
N GLU A 469 -2.13 38.45 8.71
CA GLU A 469 -1.93 37.68 9.92
C GLU A 469 -3.24 36.95 10.17
N ILE A 470 -3.18 35.62 10.16
CA ILE A 470 -4.29 34.78 10.60
C ILE A 470 -4.66 35.38 11.94
N ASP A 471 -5.77 36.09 11.97
CA ASP A 471 -6.47 36.35 13.22
C ASP A 471 -6.94 34.96 13.69
N LEU A 472 -5.97 34.22 14.23
CA LEU A 472 -6.22 33.11 15.11
C LEU A 472 -7.08 33.75 16.17
N GLN A 473 -8.38 33.58 16.09
CA GLN A 473 -9.24 33.66 17.25
C GLN A 473 -8.66 32.61 18.21
N LEU A 474 -7.69 33.10 18.95
CA LEU A 474 -7.04 32.42 20.04
C LEU A 474 -8.17 32.12 21.01
N ALA A 475 -8.60 30.85 21.02
CA ALA A 475 -9.54 30.40 22.02
C ALA A 475 -8.99 30.92 23.36
N GLU A 476 -9.77 31.77 24.05
CA GLU A 476 -9.39 32.30 25.35
C GLU A 476 -9.01 31.14 26.24
N ILE A 477 -7.70 31.01 26.49
CA ILE A 477 -7.18 30.00 27.41
C ILE A 477 -7.28 30.64 28.78
N LYS A 478 -8.19 30.14 29.60
CA LYS A 478 -8.33 30.56 30.99
C LYS A 478 -7.43 29.70 31.87
N ASP A 479 -6.76 30.34 32.81
CA ASP A 479 -6.02 29.62 33.85
C ASP A 479 -6.98 28.97 34.88
N ALA A 480 -6.44 28.26 35.86
CA ALA A 480 -7.22 27.62 36.92
C ALA A 480 -8.11 28.60 37.74
N ASN A 481 -7.81 29.91 37.67
CA ASN A 481 -8.55 30.98 38.34
C ASN A 481 -9.53 31.72 37.39
N GLY A 482 -9.70 31.24 36.16
CA GLY A 482 -10.62 31.83 35.19
C GLY A 482 -10.07 33.07 34.46
N VAL A 483 -8.80 33.43 34.64
CA VAL A 483 -8.16 34.58 33.99
C VAL A 483 -7.75 34.24 32.58
N SER A 484 -8.20 35.03 31.60
CA SER A 484 -7.91 34.84 30.16
C SER A 484 -6.44 35.09 29.85
N ILE A 485 -5.73 34.07 29.37
CA ILE A 485 -4.37 34.21 28.86
C ILE A 485 -4.44 34.47 27.35
N LYS A 486 -4.15 35.69 26.92
CA LYS A 486 -3.95 36.00 25.49
C LYS A 486 -2.72 35.27 24.99
N VAL A 487 -2.90 34.31 24.08
CA VAL A 487 -1.79 33.54 23.51
C VAL A 487 -1.01 34.46 22.58
N LYS A 488 0.09 34.98 23.06
CA LYS A 488 1.13 35.68 22.31
C LYS A 488 1.99 34.63 21.56
N SER A 489 2.77 35.05 20.58
CA SER A 489 3.85 34.20 20.05
C SER A 489 4.69 33.66 21.22
N PHE A 490 5.07 32.37 21.20
CA PHE A 490 5.89 31.78 22.27
C PHE A 490 7.16 32.57 22.58
N LYS A 491 7.68 33.32 21.58
CA LYS A 491 8.84 34.22 21.80
C LYS A 491 8.52 35.40 22.67
N LEU A 492 7.27 35.84 22.75
CA LEU A 492 6.79 37.01 23.48
C LEU A 492 6.12 36.65 24.81
N MET A 493 5.91 35.38 25.11
CA MET A 493 5.34 34.91 26.36
C MET A 493 6.36 35.13 27.51
N ASN A 494 5.91 35.63 28.65
CA ASN A 494 6.72 35.57 29.86
C ASN A 494 6.83 34.13 30.39
N TYR A 495 7.66 33.89 31.38
CA TYR A 495 7.91 32.54 31.90
C TYR A 495 6.69 31.90 32.53
N TYR A 496 5.85 32.69 33.21
CA TYR A 496 4.60 32.22 33.77
C TYR A 496 3.61 31.79 32.67
N GLU A 497 3.41 32.64 31.66
CA GLU A 497 2.53 32.35 30.51
C GLU A 497 2.98 31.08 29.76
N LEU A 498 4.27 30.90 29.55
CA LEU A 498 4.81 29.74 28.85
C LEU A 498 4.65 28.44 29.65
N LYS A 499 4.83 28.49 30.96
CA LYS A 499 4.63 27.38 31.90
C LYS A 499 3.14 26.97 31.96
N THR A 500 2.27 27.96 32.13
CA THR A 500 0.82 27.76 32.20
C THR A 500 0.27 27.21 30.88
N TYR A 501 0.72 27.74 29.73
CA TYR A 501 0.36 27.24 28.40
C TYR A 501 0.75 25.76 28.24
N ARG A 502 1.97 25.39 28.66
CA ARG A 502 2.43 23.99 28.64
C ARG A 502 1.50 23.09 29.46
N GLN A 503 1.09 23.50 30.64
CA GLN A 503 0.23 22.72 31.54
C GLN A 503 -1.17 22.54 30.93
N ILE A 504 -1.79 23.62 30.46
CA ILE A 504 -3.15 23.60 29.86
C ILE A 504 -3.19 22.76 28.59
N LYS A 505 -2.12 22.78 27.78
CA LYS A 505 -2.03 22.02 26.53
C LYS A 505 -1.36 20.65 26.69
N GLU A 506 -1.09 20.23 27.92
CA GLU A 506 -0.45 18.94 28.25
C GLU A 506 0.86 18.67 27.49
N HIS A 507 1.59 19.73 27.14
CA HIS A 507 2.87 19.56 26.46
C HIS A 507 3.94 19.00 27.39
N THR A 508 4.84 18.19 26.84
CA THR A 508 5.95 17.58 27.56
C THR A 508 6.97 18.62 28.05
N SER A 509 7.78 18.26 29.05
CA SER A 509 8.91 19.10 29.46
C SER A 509 9.89 19.38 28.31
N ALA A 510 10.09 18.40 27.43
CA ALA A 510 10.93 18.54 26.23
C ALA A 510 10.41 19.63 25.27
N TRP A 511 9.08 19.80 25.16
CA TRP A 511 8.49 20.89 24.39
C TRP A 511 8.87 22.25 24.98
N LEU A 512 8.76 22.43 26.31
CA LEU A 512 9.11 23.64 26.98
C LEU A 512 10.61 23.98 26.83
N TRP A 513 11.48 22.99 27.00
CA TRP A 513 12.93 23.14 26.79
C TRP A 513 13.26 23.63 25.39
N ARG A 514 12.57 23.08 24.39
CA ARG A 514 12.70 23.49 22.98
C ARG A 514 12.28 24.95 22.77
N GLN A 515 11.14 25.37 23.33
CA GLN A 515 10.66 26.76 23.17
C GLN A 515 11.65 27.76 23.79
N LEU A 516 12.19 27.47 24.99
CA LEU A 516 13.19 28.28 25.65
C LEU A 516 14.50 28.33 24.86
N TRP A 517 14.91 27.19 24.29
CA TRP A 517 16.14 27.13 23.48
C TRP A 517 16.01 27.94 22.19
N ILE A 518 14.89 27.84 21.47
CA ILE A 518 14.63 28.65 20.27
C ILE A 518 14.61 30.15 20.59
N ARG A 519 14.19 30.53 21.79
CA ARG A 519 14.04 31.91 22.21
C ARG A 519 15.37 32.57 22.53
N GLY A 520 16.28 31.89 23.17
CA GLY A 520 17.56 32.47 23.60
C GLY A 520 18.65 31.45 23.97
N GLY A 521 18.55 30.24 23.44
CA GLY A 521 19.53 29.18 23.66
C GLY A 521 19.68 28.76 25.12
N GLU A 522 20.90 28.37 25.50
CA GLU A 522 21.20 27.90 26.85
C GLU A 522 20.97 28.97 27.92
N LYS A 523 21.26 30.24 27.61
CA LYS A 523 21.07 31.36 28.52
C LYS A 523 19.60 31.49 28.97
N GLU A 524 18.68 31.44 28.04
CA GLU A 524 17.24 31.53 28.30
C GLU A 524 16.72 30.33 29.07
N LEU A 525 17.19 29.14 28.74
CA LEU A 525 16.81 27.92 29.44
C LEU A 525 17.29 27.92 30.90
N ARG A 526 18.51 28.40 31.18
CA ARG A 526 19.03 28.55 32.54
C ARG A 526 18.30 29.64 33.33
N ALA A 527 17.92 30.74 32.67
CA ALA A 527 17.13 31.80 33.30
C ALA A 527 15.74 31.28 33.73
N PHE A 528 15.08 30.47 32.87
CA PHE A 528 13.84 29.82 33.24
C PHE A 528 14.02 28.79 34.35
N ALA A 529 15.09 28.01 34.33
CA ALA A 529 15.39 27.02 35.36
C ALA A 529 15.53 27.69 36.76
N ASN A 530 16.15 28.84 36.80
CA ASN A 530 16.24 29.65 38.05
C ASN A 530 14.87 30.19 38.47
N TYR A 531 14.06 30.69 37.51
CA TYR A 531 12.69 31.16 37.77
C TYR A 531 11.79 30.05 38.33
N ASP A 532 11.91 28.83 37.79
CA ASP A 532 11.06 27.69 38.14
C ASP A 532 11.69 26.74 39.16
N ASN A 533 12.79 27.17 39.82
CA ASN A 533 13.51 26.44 40.87
C ASN A 533 13.90 25.01 40.49
N TRP A 534 14.40 24.80 39.28
CA TRP A 534 14.83 23.48 38.84
C TRP A 534 16.10 23.03 39.55
N SER A 535 16.19 21.72 39.84
CA SER A 535 17.45 21.15 40.30
C SER A 535 18.56 21.27 39.26
N GLY A 536 19.81 21.33 39.69
CA GLY A 536 20.96 21.35 38.77
C GLY A 536 20.95 20.19 37.78
N GLY A 537 20.54 18.98 38.22
CA GLY A 537 20.42 17.82 37.38
C GLY A 537 19.30 17.92 36.32
N THR A 538 18.17 18.59 36.62
CA THR A 538 17.09 18.86 35.66
C THR A 538 17.54 19.86 34.61
N THR A 539 18.25 20.93 35.04
CA THR A 539 18.80 21.95 34.15
C THR A 539 19.83 21.35 33.19
N GLN A 540 20.75 20.53 33.67
CA GLN A 540 21.74 19.84 32.81
C GLN A 540 21.11 18.91 31.83
N ARG A 541 20.07 18.13 32.20
CA ARG A 541 19.31 17.27 31.28
C ARG A 541 18.63 18.08 30.19
N ALA A 542 18.05 19.22 30.53
CA ALA A 542 17.38 20.08 29.53
C ALA A 542 18.40 20.68 28.54
N VAL A 543 19.55 21.15 29.03
CA VAL A 543 20.67 21.67 28.20
C VAL A 543 21.22 20.56 27.29
N GLY A 544 21.48 19.37 27.83
CA GLY A 544 21.97 18.22 27.06
C GLY A 544 21.01 17.77 26.00
N PHE A 545 19.70 17.72 26.30
CA PHE A 545 18.66 17.41 25.34
C PHE A 545 18.63 18.40 24.17
N CYS A 546 18.72 19.69 24.45
CA CYS A 546 18.68 20.72 23.40
C CYS A 546 19.98 20.76 22.59
N ARG A 547 21.16 20.60 23.19
CA ARG A 547 22.44 20.53 22.47
C ARG A 547 22.56 19.33 21.54
N GLY A 548 21.96 18.19 21.89
CA GLY A 548 22.00 16.98 21.05
C GLY A 548 21.00 16.97 19.92
N LYS A 549 20.07 17.94 19.86
CA LYS A 549 18.99 17.98 18.84
C LYS A 549 18.98 19.26 17.99
N PHE A 550 19.76 20.25 18.31
CA PHE A 550 19.93 21.55 17.65
C PHE A 550 21.40 21.96 17.65
#